data_ba9d95773ad76dc7d5ed5118170eaabf
#
_entry.id   ba9d95773ad76dc7d5ed5118170eaabf
#
_cell.length_a   1.000
_cell.length_b   1.000
_cell.length_c   1.000
_cell.angle_alpha   90.00
_cell.angle_beta   90.00
_cell.angle_gamma   90.00
#
_symmetry.space_group_name_H-M   'P 1'
#
loop_
_entity.id
_entity.type
_entity.pdbx_description
1 polymer ?
#
loop_
_entity_poly.entity_id
_entity_poly.type
_entity_poly.pdbx_seq_one_letter_code
_entity_poly.pdbx_strand_id
1 'polypeptide(L)'
;MSLHNQCITVATDDNICNLIRQAKTRLVVLAPALNCSIAQTLAARWCEIGAANVSVILDVDPEVFRLGYGELSALKVLEQTAVNLGTLIQRQPGIRIGLIVADDVTLIYSPTPLLVEAGPATPAAPNAICLDRAPQRIVDEVGHGDGGVKAQTVGLDKATAAEVGKVEADLKANPPQSFDISRKVRVFNAAFEFVDFELSGTTIDQMTVPIPKYLSGIKNKQTREQLRTSFRLVPPGHKLSGEHLTQDRNLI
;
A
#
# COMPACT_ATOMS: atom_id res chain seq x y z
N MET A 1 4.10 36.76 18.86
CA MET A 1 3.20 35.62 19.07
C MET A 1 3.21 34.79 17.80
N SER A 2 3.94 33.69 17.79
CA SER A 2 3.93 32.72 16.67
C SER A 2 2.59 32.00 16.71
N LEU A 3 1.75 32.24 15.72
CA LEU A 3 0.54 31.45 15.50
C LEU A 3 1.00 30.06 15.08
N HIS A 4 0.87 29.09 15.96
CA HIS A 4 1.15 27.68 15.67
C HIS A 4 0.16 27.21 14.61
N ASN A 5 0.62 27.11 13.38
CA ASN A 5 -0.17 26.65 12.24
C ASN A 5 -0.28 25.12 12.23
N GLN A 6 -1.08 24.57 13.12
CA GLN A 6 -1.52 23.20 12.99
C GLN A 6 -2.62 23.18 11.93
N CYS A 7 -2.43 22.42 10.85
CA CYS A 7 -3.40 22.39 9.78
C CYS A 7 -3.60 20.96 9.22
N ILE A 8 -4.81 20.71 8.79
CA ILE A 8 -5.12 19.56 7.94
C ILE A 8 -4.69 19.94 6.51
N THR A 9 -3.93 19.07 5.86
CA THR A 9 -3.30 19.36 4.57
C THR A 9 -3.23 18.11 3.69
N VAL A 10 -2.63 18.24 2.52
CA VAL A 10 -2.38 17.14 1.60
C VAL A 10 -0.89 16.83 1.57
N ALA A 11 -0.53 15.56 1.83
CA ALA A 11 0.81 15.06 1.66
C ALA A 11 0.98 14.55 0.21
N THR A 12 1.36 15.44 -0.70
CA THR A 12 1.83 15.08 -2.03
C THR A 12 3.34 14.82 -2.00
N ASP A 13 3.86 14.09 -3.00
CA ASP A 13 5.30 13.87 -3.14
C ASP A 13 6.08 15.20 -3.12
N ASP A 14 5.56 16.24 -3.78
CA ASP A 14 6.18 17.56 -3.80
C ASP A 14 6.23 18.21 -2.42
N ASN A 15 5.12 18.14 -1.66
CA ASN A 15 5.06 18.70 -0.31
C ASN A 15 6.02 17.95 0.62
N ILE A 16 6.09 16.63 0.51
CA ILE A 16 7.02 15.78 1.26
C ILE A 16 8.47 16.13 0.89
N CYS A 17 8.79 16.19 -0.40
CA CYS A 17 10.13 16.55 -0.86
C CYS A 17 10.54 17.95 -0.39
N ASN A 18 9.63 18.92 -0.43
CA ASN A 18 9.91 20.28 0.05
C ASN A 18 10.19 20.31 1.55
N LEU A 19 9.42 19.55 2.35
CA LEU A 19 9.66 19.46 3.78
C LEU A 19 11.01 18.80 4.08
N ILE A 20 11.37 17.72 3.40
CA ILE A 20 12.67 17.05 3.54
C ILE A 20 13.82 18.01 3.22
N ARG A 21 13.74 18.80 2.13
CA ARG A 21 14.77 19.78 1.76
C ARG A 21 14.97 20.88 2.80
N GLN A 22 13.95 21.21 3.58
CA GLN A 22 14.01 22.26 4.60
C GLN A 22 14.71 21.82 5.88
N ALA A 23 14.80 20.52 6.17
CA ALA A 23 15.46 20.00 7.36
C ALA A 23 16.93 20.41 7.40
N LYS A 24 17.41 20.93 8.52
CA LYS A 24 18.79 21.42 8.70
C LYS A 24 19.59 20.61 9.71
N THR A 25 18.95 20.18 10.78
CA THR A 25 19.63 19.58 11.93
C THR A 25 19.09 18.21 12.29
N ARG A 26 17.82 17.92 11.95
CA ARG A 26 17.16 16.66 12.28
C ARG A 26 16.15 16.30 11.21
N LEU A 27 16.22 15.05 10.75
CA LEU A 27 15.25 14.51 9.81
C LEU A 27 14.88 13.07 10.19
N VAL A 28 13.61 12.84 10.47
CA VAL A 28 13.06 11.50 10.65
C VAL A 28 12.04 11.25 9.54
N VAL A 29 12.18 10.15 8.86
CA VAL A 29 11.22 9.69 7.86
C VAL A 29 10.80 8.27 8.21
N LEU A 30 9.51 8.11 8.50
CA LEU A 30 8.89 6.83 8.80
C LEU A 30 7.71 6.63 7.86
N ALA A 31 7.70 5.52 7.12
CA ALA A 31 6.66 5.21 6.15
C ALA A 31 6.65 3.70 5.84
N PRO A 32 5.56 3.16 5.25
CA PRO A 32 5.57 1.79 4.73
C PRO A 32 6.66 1.59 3.68
N ALA A 33 6.70 2.45 2.68
CA ALA A 33 7.71 2.56 1.64
C ALA A 33 7.67 3.98 1.06
N LEU A 34 8.56 4.29 0.12
CA LEU A 34 8.68 5.61 -0.50
C LEU A 34 8.75 5.48 -2.04
N ASN A 35 8.33 6.55 -2.74
CA ASN A 35 8.53 6.71 -4.17
C ASN A 35 9.96 7.17 -4.48
N CYS A 36 10.43 6.96 -5.70
CA CYS A 36 11.79 7.34 -6.11
C CYS A 36 12.10 8.82 -5.91
N SER A 37 11.16 9.73 -6.20
CA SER A 37 11.35 11.17 -6.04
C SER A 37 11.64 11.56 -4.59
N ILE A 38 10.89 10.99 -3.66
CA ILE A 38 11.07 11.20 -2.21
C ILE A 38 12.39 10.58 -1.75
N ALA A 39 12.67 9.34 -2.17
CA ALA A 39 13.90 8.65 -1.78
C ALA A 39 15.17 9.37 -2.26
N GLN A 40 15.18 9.88 -3.49
CA GLN A 40 16.31 10.65 -4.02
C GLN A 40 16.50 11.97 -3.25
N THR A 41 15.40 12.68 -2.95
CA THR A 41 15.44 13.91 -2.15
C THR A 41 15.96 13.62 -0.73
N LEU A 42 15.49 12.54 -0.12
CA LEU A 42 15.92 12.10 1.20
C LEU A 42 17.42 11.70 1.21
N ALA A 43 17.85 10.92 0.22
CA ALA A 43 19.24 10.51 0.07
C ALA A 43 20.19 11.71 -0.04
N ALA A 44 19.84 12.70 -0.89
CA ALA A 44 20.60 13.93 -1.01
C ALA A 44 20.68 14.67 0.33
N ARG A 45 19.54 14.84 1.00
CA ARG A 45 19.50 15.55 2.29
C ARG A 45 20.22 14.79 3.39
N TRP A 46 20.15 13.45 3.39
CA TRP A 46 20.88 12.60 4.33
C TRP A 46 22.40 12.80 4.24
N CYS A 47 22.93 12.88 3.01
CA CYS A 47 24.35 13.17 2.80
C CYS A 47 24.75 14.56 3.29
N GLU A 48 23.87 15.57 3.18
CA GLU A 48 24.16 16.93 3.57
C GLU A 48 24.19 17.14 5.10
N ILE A 49 23.21 16.59 5.83
CA ILE A 49 23.09 16.80 7.28
C ILE A 49 23.72 15.69 8.13
N GLY A 50 24.17 14.61 7.48
CA GLY A 50 24.95 13.54 8.11
C GLY A 50 24.12 12.42 8.74
N ALA A 51 24.73 11.24 8.82
CA ALA A 51 24.06 10.00 9.24
C ALA A 51 23.44 10.05 10.65
N ALA A 52 24.09 10.75 11.58
CA ALA A 52 23.63 10.85 12.97
C ALA A 52 22.34 11.67 13.13
N ASN A 53 22.03 12.52 12.16
CA ASN A 53 20.93 13.46 12.22
C ASN A 53 19.69 12.98 11.43
N VAL A 54 19.79 11.80 10.78
CA VAL A 54 18.71 11.27 9.95
C VAL A 54 18.36 9.85 10.38
N SER A 55 17.07 9.59 10.61
CA SER A 55 16.51 8.25 10.74
C SER A 55 15.55 7.97 9.59
N VAL A 56 15.76 6.85 8.93
CA VAL A 56 14.88 6.32 7.89
C VAL A 56 14.32 4.98 8.38
N ILE A 57 13.01 4.95 8.64
CA ILE A 57 12.31 3.80 9.21
C ILE A 57 11.27 3.32 8.20
N LEU A 58 11.44 2.12 7.65
CA LEU A 58 10.58 1.56 6.60
C LEU A 58 10.06 0.17 6.98
N ASP A 59 8.97 -0.23 6.34
CA ASP A 59 8.51 -1.61 6.35
C ASP A 59 9.15 -2.34 5.16
N VAL A 60 10.18 -3.16 5.44
CA VAL A 60 10.92 -3.88 4.42
C VAL A 60 10.23 -5.23 4.15
N ASP A 61 8.95 -5.16 3.75
CA ASP A 61 8.12 -6.31 3.38
C ASP A 61 7.74 -6.20 1.89
N PRO A 62 7.83 -7.28 1.08
CA PRO A 62 7.42 -7.27 -0.32
C PRO A 62 5.98 -6.79 -0.54
N GLU A 63 5.07 -7.07 0.39
CA GLU A 63 3.65 -6.69 0.27
C GLU A 63 3.43 -5.17 0.21
N VAL A 64 4.26 -4.36 0.89
CA VAL A 64 4.12 -2.90 0.82
C VAL A 64 4.38 -2.38 -0.60
N PHE A 65 5.28 -3.02 -1.32
CA PHE A 65 5.59 -2.71 -2.73
C PHE A 65 4.50 -3.23 -3.68
N ARG A 66 3.95 -4.43 -3.41
CA ARG A 66 2.82 -4.99 -4.18
C ARG A 66 1.54 -4.18 -4.05
N LEU A 67 1.32 -3.57 -2.90
CA LEU A 67 0.21 -2.64 -2.68
C LEU A 67 0.45 -1.25 -3.30
N GLY A 68 1.71 -0.93 -3.63
CA GLY A 68 2.07 0.36 -4.24
C GLY A 68 2.27 1.49 -3.23
N TYR A 69 2.69 1.18 -1.99
CA TYR A 69 3.12 2.22 -1.04
C TYR A 69 4.43 2.88 -1.42
N GLY A 70 5.19 2.27 -2.32
CA GLY A 70 6.46 2.78 -2.82
C GLY A 70 7.09 1.84 -3.85
N GLU A 71 8.34 2.13 -4.21
CA GLU A 71 9.07 1.44 -5.26
C GLU A 71 10.32 0.73 -4.71
N LEU A 72 10.63 -0.47 -5.23
CA LEU A 72 11.85 -1.18 -4.89
C LEU A 72 13.12 -0.38 -5.22
N SER A 73 13.08 0.39 -6.31
CA SER A 73 14.14 1.30 -6.72
C SER A 73 14.43 2.36 -5.66
N ALA A 74 13.39 2.89 -5.00
CA ALA A 74 13.53 3.83 -3.89
C ALA A 74 14.22 3.19 -2.67
N LEU A 75 13.82 1.97 -2.31
CA LEU A 75 14.47 1.23 -1.23
C LEU A 75 15.97 1.03 -1.49
N LYS A 76 16.34 0.67 -2.73
CA LYS A 76 17.75 0.49 -3.13
C LYS A 76 18.57 1.77 -3.07
N VAL A 77 17.99 2.90 -3.48
CA VAL A 77 18.64 4.22 -3.37
C VAL A 77 18.96 4.53 -1.91
N LEU A 78 18.00 4.30 -1.01
CA LEU A 78 18.20 4.57 0.42
C LEU A 78 19.17 3.58 1.07
N GLU A 79 19.11 2.30 0.72
CA GLU A 79 20.07 1.29 1.18
C GLU A 79 21.51 1.68 0.79
N GLN A 80 21.73 1.98 -0.49
CA GLN A 80 23.04 2.38 -0.96
C GLN A 80 23.55 3.65 -0.26
N THR A 81 22.66 4.61 -0.04
CA THR A 81 22.99 5.84 0.68
C THR A 81 23.38 5.53 2.14
N ALA A 82 22.61 4.70 2.82
CA ALA A 82 22.91 4.29 4.19
C ALA A 82 24.26 3.58 4.30
N VAL A 83 24.55 2.64 3.38
CA VAL A 83 25.85 1.95 3.31
C VAL A 83 26.99 2.93 3.10
N ASN A 84 26.85 3.89 2.17
CA ASN A 84 27.88 4.90 1.91
C ASN A 84 28.14 5.81 3.12
N LEU A 85 27.13 6.03 3.95
CA LEU A 85 27.23 6.80 5.19
C LEU A 85 27.62 5.97 6.42
N GLY A 86 27.89 4.67 6.25
CA GLY A 86 28.27 3.75 7.34
C GLY A 86 27.11 3.46 8.32
N THR A 87 25.88 3.53 7.87
CA THR A 87 24.68 3.27 8.66
C THR A 87 23.76 2.29 7.97
N LEU A 88 22.57 2.02 8.51
CA LEU A 88 21.55 1.14 7.97
C LEU A 88 20.18 1.80 8.07
N ILE A 89 19.29 1.46 7.14
CA ILE A 89 17.87 1.76 7.25
C ILE A 89 17.30 1.02 8.46
N GLN A 90 16.47 1.67 9.25
CA GLN A 90 15.72 1.05 10.33
C GLN A 90 14.47 0.37 9.77
N ARG A 91 14.07 -0.75 10.38
CA ARG A 91 12.92 -1.54 9.96
C ARG A 91 11.84 -1.50 11.01
N GLN A 92 10.60 -1.28 10.57
CA GLN A 92 9.39 -1.39 11.39
C GLN A 92 8.32 -2.17 10.63
N PRO A 93 8.17 -3.48 10.88
CA PRO A 93 7.15 -4.28 10.23
C PRO A 93 5.73 -3.78 10.53
N GLY A 94 4.86 -3.85 9.52
CA GLY A 94 3.44 -3.54 9.67
C GLY A 94 3.07 -2.06 9.75
N ILE A 95 4.03 -1.14 9.55
CA ILE A 95 3.71 0.29 9.60
C ILE A 95 2.83 0.70 8.41
N ARG A 96 1.80 1.50 8.70
CA ARG A 96 0.83 1.98 7.70
C ARG A 96 0.52 3.47 7.84
N ILE A 97 1.35 4.19 8.60
CA ILE A 97 1.32 5.65 8.71
C ILE A 97 2.60 6.23 8.11
N GLY A 98 2.53 7.46 7.65
CA GLY A 98 3.68 8.26 7.29
C GLY A 98 3.94 9.31 8.36
N LEU A 99 5.19 9.47 8.75
CA LEU A 99 5.65 10.51 9.67
C LEU A 99 6.94 11.12 9.12
N ILE A 100 6.98 12.44 9.05
CA ILE A 100 8.20 13.19 8.74
C ILE A 100 8.38 14.21 9.84
N VAL A 101 9.54 14.19 10.47
CA VAL A 101 9.99 15.24 11.39
C VAL A 101 11.18 15.93 10.74
N ALA A 102 11.01 17.19 10.36
CA ALA A 102 12.04 18.03 9.78
C ALA A 102 12.30 19.21 10.74
N ASP A 103 13.35 19.13 11.51
CA ASP A 103 13.66 20.03 12.63
C ASP A 103 12.45 20.12 13.61
N ASP A 104 11.73 21.24 13.59
CA ASP A 104 10.55 21.46 14.44
C ASP A 104 9.21 21.21 13.74
N VAL A 105 9.22 20.94 12.44
CA VAL A 105 8.00 20.68 11.68
C VAL A 105 7.73 19.16 11.64
N THR A 106 6.49 18.79 11.94
CA THR A 106 6.05 17.39 11.85
C THR A 106 4.89 17.26 10.88
N LEU A 107 5.01 16.34 9.93
CA LEU A 107 3.96 15.93 9.02
C LEU A 107 3.57 14.48 9.34
N ILE A 108 2.32 14.27 9.71
CA ILE A 108 1.73 12.93 9.88
C ILE A 108 0.75 12.73 8.75
N TYR A 109 0.86 11.64 8.00
CA TYR A 109 0.00 11.41 6.83
C TYR A 109 -0.41 9.95 6.69
N SER A 110 -1.46 9.73 5.93
CA SER A 110 -1.88 8.41 5.47
C SER A 110 -1.25 8.14 4.11
N PRO A 111 -0.26 7.24 4.01
CA PRO A 111 0.30 6.83 2.73
C PRO A 111 -0.76 6.10 1.90
N THR A 112 -0.80 6.37 0.60
CA THR A 112 -1.77 5.76 -0.31
C THR A 112 -1.14 4.58 -1.05
N PRO A 113 -1.78 3.40 -1.05
CA PRO A 113 -1.34 2.26 -1.85
C PRO A 113 -1.74 2.48 -3.32
N LEU A 114 -0.90 3.11 -4.12
CA LEU A 114 -1.20 3.61 -5.46
C LEU A 114 -1.55 2.52 -6.49
N LEU A 115 -1.26 1.25 -6.21
CA LEU A 115 -1.72 0.13 -7.05
C LEU A 115 -3.14 -0.32 -6.70
N VAL A 116 -3.71 0.17 -5.60
CA VAL A 116 -5.05 -0.18 -5.10
C VAL A 116 -6.01 1.00 -5.23
N GLU A 117 -5.55 2.22 -4.93
CA GLU A 117 -6.38 3.44 -4.97
C GLU A 117 -5.61 4.64 -5.50
N ALA A 118 -6.32 5.65 -5.98
CA ALA A 118 -5.72 6.89 -6.43
C ALA A 118 -5.22 7.72 -5.23
N GLY A 119 -4.01 8.27 -5.37
CA GLY A 119 -3.45 9.19 -4.38
C GLY A 119 -4.24 10.50 -4.27
N PRO A 120 -4.00 11.29 -3.21
CA PRO A 120 -4.66 12.58 -3.01
C PRO A 120 -4.24 13.56 -4.12
N ALA A 121 -5.20 13.92 -4.97
CA ALA A 121 -4.95 14.76 -6.14
C ALA A 121 -5.34 16.23 -5.94
N THR A 122 -6.08 16.55 -4.89
CA THR A 122 -6.62 17.89 -4.67
C THR A 122 -6.58 18.30 -3.19
N PRO A 123 -6.54 19.59 -2.88
CA PRO A 123 -6.67 20.09 -1.50
C PRO A 123 -7.99 19.70 -0.82
N ALA A 124 -8.99 19.29 -1.61
CA ALA A 124 -10.27 18.81 -1.09
C ALA A 124 -10.23 17.37 -0.56
N ALA A 125 -9.12 16.67 -0.75
CA ALA A 125 -8.90 15.30 -0.26
C ALA A 125 -7.70 15.27 0.72
N PRO A 126 -7.80 15.92 1.89
CA PRO A 126 -6.68 15.99 2.82
C PRO A 126 -6.39 14.60 3.41
N ASN A 127 -5.11 14.25 3.47
CA ASN A 127 -4.62 13.00 4.02
C ASN A 127 -3.50 13.19 5.06
N ALA A 128 -3.31 14.42 5.53
CA ALA A 128 -2.20 14.74 6.43
C ALA A 128 -2.56 15.81 7.47
N ILE A 129 -1.82 15.78 8.56
CA ILE A 129 -1.78 16.81 9.60
C ILE A 129 -0.36 17.35 9.67
N CYS A 130 -0.21 18.67 9.51
CA CYS A 130 1.04 19.37 9.70
C CYS A 130 1.04 20.06 11.08
N LEU A 131 2.10 19.86 11.83
CA LEU A 131 2.36 20.50 13.11
C LEU A 131 3.62 21.35 12.97
N ASP A 132 3.59 22.56 13.50
CA ASP A 132 4.72 23.49 13.53
C ASP A 132 5.67 23.24 14.72
N ARG A 133 5.59 22.10 15.31
CA ARG A 133 6.48 21.60 16.37
C ARG A 133 6.66 20.10 16.24
N ALA A 134 7.79 19.60 16.72
CA ALA A 134 8.02 18.19 16.89
C ALA A 134 7.53 17.75 18.28
N PRO A 135 6.44 16.96 18.41
CA PRO A 135 5.98 16.46 19.69
C PRO A 135 7.05 15.59 20.34
N GLN A 136 7.56 15.99 21.49
CA GLN A 136 8.72 15.39 22.15
C GLN A 136 8.58 13.85 22.25
N ARG A 137 7.42 13.38 22.70
CA ARG A 137 7.16 11.93 22.83
C ARG A 137 7.29 11.18 21.50
N ILE A 138 6.81 11.73 20.39
CA ILE A 138 6.96 11.10 19.06
C ILE A 138 8.44 11.06 18.68
N VAL A 139 9.16 12.15 18.91
CA VAL A 139 10.59 12.24 18.60
C VAL A 139 11.41 11.26 19.45
N ASP A 140 11.04 11.08 20.73
CA ASP A 140 11.64 10.08 21.61
C ASP A 140 11.40 8.65 21.10
N GLU A 141 10.18 8.33 20.71
CA GLU A 141 9.80 6.99 20.23
C GLU A 141 10.51 6.59 18.92
N VAL A 142 10.93 7.56 18.11
CA VAL A 142 11.71 7.32 16.87
C VAL A 142 13.23 7.52 17.07
N GLY A 143 13.68 7.68 18.31
CA GLY A 143 15.09 7.68 18.68
C GLY A 143 15.84 9.02 18.51
N HIS A 144 15.14 10.12 18.29
CA HIS A 144 15.73 11.47 18.09
C HIS A 144 15.35 12.48 19.18
N GLY A 145 14.77 12.06 20.29
CA GLY A 145 14.44 12.92 21.41
C GLY A 145 15.49 12.92 22.50
N ASP A 146 15.23 13.68 23.57
CA ASP A 146 16.13 13.86 24.72
C ASP A 146 16.37 12.56 25.50
N GLY A 147 15.45 11.59 25.42
CA GLY A 147 15.59 10.24 26.00
C GLY A 147 16.58 9.34 25.24
N GLY A 148 17.03 9.77 24.06
CA GLY A 148 17.94 9.04 23.20
C GLY A 148 17.45 7.64 22.84
N VAL A 149 18.37 6.72 22.54
CA VAL A 149 18.05 5.34 22.10
C VAL A 149 17.22 4.55 23.13
N LYS A 150 17.30 4.90 24.42
CA LYS A 150 16.53 4.19 25.47
C LYS A 150 15.03 4.46 25.42
N ALA A 151 14.62 5.57 24.86
CA ALA A 151 13.21 5.92 24.70
C ALA A 151 12.64 5.47 23.33
N GLN A 152 13.50 4.99 22.44
CA GLN A 152 13.07 4.50 21.13
C GLN A 152 12.25 3.22 21.27
N THR A 153 11.09 3.20 20.62
CA THR A 153 10.17 2.03 20.57
C THR A 153 9.86 1.62 19.13
N VAL A 154 10.15 2.47 18.15
CA VAL A 154 9.87 2.27 16.73
C VAL A 154 11.17 2.23 15.94
N GLY A 155 11.30 1.29 15.00
CA GLY A 155 12.49 1.18 14.16
C GLY A 155 13.72 0.64 14.91
N LEU A 156 13.52 -0.25 15.86
CA LEU A 156 14.60 -0.87 16.63
C LEU A 156 15.45 -1.81 15.78
N ASP A 157 14.83 -2.50 14.84
CA ASP A 157 15.50 -3.42 13.94
C ASP A 157 16.19 -2.65 12.78
N LYS A 158 17.20 -3.27 12.20
CA LYS A 158 17.92 -2.75 11.03
C LYS A 158 17.64 -3.62 9.82
N ALA A 159 17.43 -2.98 8.66
CA ALA A 159 17.34 -3.70 7.40
C ALA A 159 18.74 -4.03 6.89
N THR A 160 19.03 -5.30 6.76
CA THR A 160 20.29 -5.78 6.18
C THR A 160 20.20 -5.86 4.66
N ALA A 161 21.33 -5.81 3.96
CA ALA A 161 21.40 -6.00 2.51
C ALA A 161 20.80 -7.36 2.09
N ALA A 162 20.92 -8.40 2.92
CA ALA A 162 20.32 -9.70 2.66
C ALA A 162 18.77 -9.65 2.70
N GLU A 163 18.18 -8.85 3.57
CA GLU A 163 16.73 -8.65 3.63
C GLU A 163 16.22 -7.85 2.43
N VAL A 164 16.91 -6.78 2.05
CA VAL A 164 16.59 -6.02 0.81
C VAL A 164 16.72 -6.93 -0.42
N GLY A 165 17.75 -7.79 -0.49
CA GLY A 165 17.89 -8.77 -1.55
C GLY A 165 16.76 -9.80 -1.60
N LYS A 166 16.23 -10.24 -0.45
CA LYS A 166 15.04 -11.12 -0.40
C LYS A 166 13.80 -10.43 -0.94
N VAL A 167 13.56 -9.16 -0.57
CA VAL A 167 12.46 -8.36 -1.12
C VAL A 167 12.58 -8.28 -2.65
N GLU A 168 13.79 -8.00 -3.17
CA GLU A 168 14.02 -7.95 -4.62
C GLU A 168 13.73 -9.28 -5.31
N ALA A 169 14.21 -10.39 -4.75
CA ALA A 169 13.99 -11.73 -5.30
C ALA A 169 12.50 -12.10 -5.31
N ASP A 170 11.79 -11.77 -4.24
CA ASP A 170 10.37 -12.05 -4.10
C ASP A 170 9.53 -11.20 -5.07
N LEU A 171 9.83 -9.90 -5.22
CA LEU A 171 9.17 -9.03 -6.19
C LEU A 171 9.49 -9.37 -7.65
N LYS A 172 10.64 -10.00 -7.94
CA LYS A 172 10.93 -10.55 -9.26
C LYS A 172 10.12 -11.81 -9.57
N ALA A 173 9.92 -12.67 -8.57
CA ALA A 173 9.10 -13.87 -8.71
C ALA A 173 7.60 -13.54 -8.80
N ASN A 174 7.15 -12.58 -8.02
CA ASN A 174 5.76 -12.16 -7.91
C ASN A 174 5.68 -10.62 -8.05
N PRO A 175 5.71 -10.07 -9.27
CA PRO A 175 5.76 -8.62 -9.49
C PRO A 175 4.45 -7.93 -9.05
N PRO A 176 4.53 -6.64 -8.64
CA PRO A 176 3.36 -5.83 -8.37
C PRO A 176 2.44 -5.76 -9.59
N GLN A 177 1.14 -5.86 -9.35
CA GLN A 177 0.13 -5.73 -10.39
C GLN A 177 -0.81 -4.58 -10.05
N SER A 178 -1.12 -3.76 -11.06
CA SER A 178 -2.10 -2.70 -10.91
C SER A 178 -3.48 -3.30 -10.69
N PHE A 179 -4.14 -2.89 -9.62
CA PHE A 179 -5.50 -3.28 -9.32
C PHE A 179 -6.48 -2.24 -9.86
N ASP A 180 -7.23 -2.61 -10.90
CA ASP A 180 -8.22 -1.73 -11.50
C ASP A 180 -9.52 -1.75 -10.68
N ILE A 181 -9.66 -0.80 -9.76
CA ILE A 181 -10.89 -0.61 -8.96
C ILE A 181 -12.10 -0.36 -9.86
N SER A 182 -11.93 0.23 -11.05
CA SER A 182 -13.03 0.46 -11.97
C SER A 182 -13.66 -0.85 -12.45
N ARG A 183 -12.86 -1.92 -12.53
CA ARG A 183 -13.35 -3.27 -12.78
C ARG A 183 -14.15 -3.83 -11.61
N LYS A 184 -13.75 -3.57 -10.37
CA LYS A 184 -14.53 -3.98 -9.18
C LYS A 184 -15.90 -3.32 -9.14
N VAL A 185 -15.98 -2.02 -9.40
CA VAL A 185 -17.25 -1.29 -9.44
C VAL A 185 -18.14 -1.82 -10.57
N ARG A 186 -17.56 -2.16 -11.73
CA ARG A 186 -18.30 -2.80 -12.83
C ARG A 186 -18.77 -4.22 -12.49
N VAL A 187 -17.97 -5.00 -11.77
CA VAL A 187 -18.34 -6.36 -11.32
C VAL A 187 -19.49 -6.30 -10.30
N PHE A 188 -19.52 -5.31 -9.42
CA PHE A 188 -20.65 -5.11 -8.51
C PHE A 188 -21.92 -4.55 -9.20
N ASN A 189 -21.79 -3.80 -10.28
CA ASN A 189 -22.92 -3.29 -11.07
C ASN A 189 -23.36 -4.18 -12.23
N ALA A 190 -22.47 -5.02 -12.75
CA ALA A 190 -22.81 -6.07 -13.71
C ALA A 190 -22.88 -7.37 -12.93
N ALA A 191 -24.09 -7.89 -12.72
CA ALA A 191 -24.33 -9.14 -12.00
C ALA A 191 -23.24 -10.19 -12.30
N PHE A 192 -22.32 -10.40 -11.40
CA PHE A 192 -21.34 -11.49 -11.30
C PHE A 192 -20.76 -11.98 -12.64
N GLU A 193 -19.90 -11.22 -13.29
CA GLU A 193 -19.30 -11.75 -14.53
C GLU A 193 -18.10 -12.67 -14.29
N PHE A 194 -17.25 -12.43 -13.32
CA PHE A 194 -16.09 -13.31 -13.03
C PHE A 194 -15.66 -13.25 -11.58
N VAL A 195 -15.56 -14.40 -10.96
CA VAL A 195 -14.80 -14.61 -9.73
C VAL A 195 -13.74 -15.67 -10.08
N ASP A 196 -12.48 -15.26 -10.16
CA ASP A 196 -11.38 -16.21 -10.27
C ASP A 196 -11.13 -16.85 -8.90
N PHE A 197 -11.60 -18.08 -8.76
CA PHE A 197 -11.22 -18.93 -7.64
C PHE A 197 -10.19 -19.94 -8.14
N GLU A 198 -8.99 -19.85 -7.65
CA GLU A 198 -8.04 -20.95 -7.80
C GLU A 198 -8.34 -22.01 -6.73
N LEU A 199 -9.21 -22.95 -7.09
CA LEU A 199 -9.58 -24.07 -6.24
C LEU A 199 -8.86 -25.34 -6.72
N SER A 200 -7.80 -25.71 -6.06
CA SER A 200 -7.09 -26.94 -6.33
C SER A 200 -8.00 -28.15 -6.14
N GLY A 201 -8.11 -28.97 -7.19
CA GLY A 201 -8.88 -30.22 -7.17
C GLY A 201 -10.40 -30.08 -7.39
N THR A 202 -10.89 -28.88 -7.76
CA THR A 202 -12.32 -28.65 -8.08
C THR A 202 -12.52 -28.56 -9.59
N THR A 203 -13.61 -29.13 -10.09
CA THR A 203 -13.99 -29.04 -11.50
C THR A 203 -15.07 -27.98 -11.67
N ILE A 204 -14.97 -27.16 -12.72
CA ILE A 204 -16.03 -26.23 -13.11
C ILE A 204 -16.93 -26.94 -14.12
N ASP A 205 -18.19 -27.08 -13.79
CA ASP A 205 -19.23 -27.65 -14.71
C ASP A 205 -20.13 -26.54 -15.25
N GLN A 206 -20.29 -26.49 -16.56
CA GLN A 206 -21.12 -25.52 -17.23
C GLN A 206 -22.54 -26.03 -17.35
N MET A 207 -23.49 -25.25 -16.90
CA MET A 207 -24.91 -25.62 -16.94
C MET A 207 -25.74 -24.61 -17.74
N THR A 208 -26.78 -25.10 -18.40
CA THR A 208 -27.77 -24.24 -19.05
C THR A 208 -29.01 -24.13 -18.17
N VAL A 209 -29.32 -22.91 -17.72
CA VAL A 209 -30.48 -22.61 -16.88
C VAL A 209 -31.58 -21.91 -17.67
N PRO A 210 -32.88 -22.11 -17.36
CA PRO A 210 -33.96 -21.40 -18.02
C PRO A 210 -33.93 -19.90 -17.67
N ILE A 211 -34.16 -19.05 -18.67
CA ILE A 211 -34.27 -17.60 -18.49
C ILE A 211 -35.52 -17.30 -17.64
N PRO A 212 -35.40 -16.52 -16.55
CA PRO A 212 -36.56 -16.10 -15.78
C PRO A 212 -37.59 -15.36 -16.62
N LYS A 213 -38.89 -15.50 -16.29
CA LYS A 213 -40.01 -14.92 -17.07
C LYS A 213 -39.86 -13.38 -17.24
N TYR A 214 -39.41 -12.69 -16.25
CA TYR A 214 -39.22 -11.23 -16.31
C TYR A 214 -38.10 -10.79 -17.27
N LEU A 215 -37.16 -11.68 -17.63
CA LEU A 215 -36.08 -11.44 -18.60
C LEU A 215 -36.41 -12.03 -19.99
N SER A 216 -37.61 -12.63 -20.19
CA SER A 216 -37.98 -13.28 -21.45
C SER A 216 -38.07 -12.30 -22.62
N GLY A 217 -38.22 -11.00 -22.38
CA GLY A 217 -38.27 -9.93 -23.38
C GLY A 217 -36.95 -9.60 -24.07
N ILE A 218 -35.83 -10.15 -23.61
CA ILE A 218 -34.50 -9.90 -24.19
C ILE A 218 -34.40 -10.58 -25.54
N LYS A 219 -34.27 -9.77 -26.62
CA LYS A 219 -34.22 -10.27 -28.00
C LYS A 219 -32.81 -10.66 -28.47
N ASN A 220 -31.76 -10.10 -27.86
CA ASN A 220 -30.37 -10.37 -28.24
C ASN A 220 -30.02 -11.84 -27.93
N LYS A 221 -29.61 -12.60 -28.96
CA LYS A 221 -29.29 -14.03 -28.85
C LYS A 221 -28.07 -14.25 -27.93
N GLN A 222 -27.05 -13.47 -28.07
CA GLN A 222 -25.80 -13.57 -27.27
C GLN A 222 -26.08 -13.30 -25.79
N THR A 223 -26.85 -12.26 -25.48
CA THR A 223 -27.28 -11.96 -24.10
C THR A 223 -28.13 -13.05 -23.51
N ARG A 224 -29.03 -13.67 -24.31
CA ARG A 224 -29.84 -14.81 -23.87
C ARG A 224 -28.99 -16.04 -23.58
N GLU A 225 -27.98 -16.32 -24.37
CA GLU A 225 -27.04 -17.42 -24.12
C GLU A 225 -26.22 -17.18 -22.85
N GLN A 226 -25.73 -15.99 -22.65
CA GLN A 226 -25.02 -15.61 -21.41
C GLN A 226 -25.92 -15.78 -20.18
N LEU A 227 -27.16 -15.33 -20.22
CA LEU A 227 -28.15 -15.52 -19.14
C LEU A 227 -28.55 -16.98 -18.89
N ARG A 228 -28.35 -17.85 -19.85
CA ARG A 228 -28.63 -19.30 -19.73
C ARG A 228 -27.42 -20.06 -19.18
N THR A 229 -26.24 -19.50 -19.28
CA THR A 229 -25.02 -20.18 -18.87
C THR A 229 -24.77 -19.89 -17.37
N SER A 230 -24.69 -20.96 -16.62
CA SER A 230 -24.29 -20.93 -15.22
C SER A 230 -23.13 -21.88 -15.00
N PHE A 231 -22.29 -21.57 -14.06
CA PHE A 231 -21.16 -22.41 -13.67
C PHE A 231 -21.35 -22.90 -12.24
N ARG A 232 -20.97 -24.12 -12.00
CA ARG A 232 -21.01 -24.73 -10.69
C ARG A 232 -19.65 -25.32 -10.34
N LEU A 233 -19.22 -25.09 -9.13
CA LEU A 233 -18.01 -25.72 -8.58
C LEU A 233 -18.38 -27.12 -8.06
N VAL A 234 -17.71 -28.14 -8.57
CA VAL A 234 -17.94 -29.53 -8.19
C VAL A 234 -16.70 -30.01 -7.42
N PRO A 235 -16.81 -30.32 -6.12
CA PRO A 235 -15.73 -30.90 -5.36
C PRO A 235 -15.24 -32.22 -5.97
N PRO A 236 -13.98 -32.60 -5.79
CA PRO A 236 -13.44 -33.85 -6.31
C PRO A 236 -14.25 -35.06 -5.84
N GLY A 237 -14.59 -35.94 -6.76
CA GLY A 237 -15.33 -37.17 -6.45
C GLY A 237 -16.85 -37.04 -6.32
N HIS A 238 -17.42 -35.82 -6.45
CA HIS A 238 -18.86 -35.62 -6.44
C HIS A 238 -19.45 -35.74 -7.85
N LYS A 239 -20.49 -36.55 -8.01
CA LYS A 239 -21.35 -36.54 -9.20
C LYS A 239 -22.58 -35.69 -8.89
N LEU A 240 -22.88 -34.72 -9.75
CA LEU A 240 -24.09 -33.92 -9.65
C LEU A 240 -25.32 -34.76 -10.03
N SER A 241 -26.27 -34.91 -9.10
CA SER A 241 -27.59 -35.44 -9.40
C SER A 241 -28.57 -34.31 -9.74
N GLY A 242 -29.58 -34.57 -10.55
CA GLY A 242 -30.57 -33.56 -10.95
C GLY A 242 -31.34 -32.89 -9.78
N GLU A 243 -31.35 -33.53 -8.61
CA GLU A 243 -32.03 -33.03 -7.41
C GLU A 243 -31.26 -31.83 -6.75
N HIS A 244 -29.93 -31.79 -6.83
CA HIS A 244 -29.16 -30.68 -6.32
C HIS A 244 -29.35 -29.37 -7.13
N LEU A 245 -29.76 -29.50 -8.40
CA LEU A 245 -30.05 -28.37 -9.28
C LEU A 245 -31.29 -27.57 -8.88
N THR A 246 -32.22 -28.18 -8.14
CA THR A 246 -33.45 -27.54 -7.65
C THR A 246 -33.25 -26.78 -6.34
N GLN A 247 -32.34 -27.22 -5.50
CA GLN A 247 -32.04 -26.53 -4.21
C GLN A 247 -31.24 -25.24 -4.40
N ASP A 248 -30.32 -25.21 -5.34
CA ASP A 248 -29.51 -24.03 -5.63
C ASP A 248 -30.29 -22.90 -6.32
N ARG A 249 -31.49 -23.15 -6.84
CA ARG A 249 -32.37 -22.11 -7.41
C ARG A 249 -32.94 -21.12 -6.39
N ASN A 250 -32.90 -21.44 -5.12
CA ASN A 250 -33.41 -20.61 -4.03
C ASN A 250 -32.34 -19.73 -3.37
N LEU A 251 -31.10 -19.75 -3.88
CA LEU A 251 -29.96 -19.00 -3.33
C LEU A 251 -29.50 -17.85 -4.24
N ILE A 252 -30.26 -17.55 -5.33
CA ILE A 252 -30.02 -16.41 -6.21
C ILE A 252 -31.17 -15.42 -6.11
#